data_109e2c6928c6a85b2479d2acc975d7bc
#
_entry.id   109e2c6928c6a85b2479d2acc975d7bc
#
_cell.length_a   1.000
_cell.length_b   1.000
_cell.length_c   1.000
_cell.angle_alpha   90.00
_cell.angle_beta   90.00
_cell.angle_gamma   90.00
#
_symmetry.space_group_name_H-M   'P 1'
#
loop_
_entity.id
_entity.type
_entity.pdbx_description
1 polymer ?
#
loop_
_entity_poly.entity_id
_entity_poly.type
_entity_poly.pdbx_seq_one_letter_code
_entity_poly.pdbx_strand_id
1 'polypeptide(L)'
;MDSFAQAVPPTSTPFGASPRATVAKPRIKEHRQCRVCGAGRLYTYLDLGQQALANALRDPDDAISEELRVPLRLQACMTCKLSQLSHVVPKEWLYTTYAYRSGVSEGWRQHCASLAETYARPGALTLDIASNDGTLVREFAKRGCDAMGVEPSESFADCAYNRVTAWWTRAEVARLALVGKVDVLTAQNVLGHVDDVQDFVGAIADALAPNGVAIVEVPYLGDLLDSLAFDTIYHEHLSYWSVTALHTLAKAHGLHVNDVRFLRNVHGGSIRAMLSKSGGQSETVVGALTDELHDLKRNAYLKFSARVTTRIADICEELLAATPYVGYGAAAKASVMLQCMDVRAYPREVYDQNPAKWERKIPGTNVLIVPEPHMPRFAGPLVIFAWNWADSIIPRLRKQGYRGAIFVPLPRPRWDVVE
;
A
#
# COMPACT_ATOMS: atom_id res chain seq x y z
N MET A 1 7.96 -0.33 -51.43
CA MET A 1 8.66 0.92 -51.03
C MET A 1 8.24 1.19 -49.62
N ASP A 2 9.10 0.75 -48.71
CA ASP A 2 8.90 0.75 -47.27
C ASP A 2 9.18 2.12 -46.68
N SER A 3 8.28 2.60 -45.86
CA SER A 3 8.59 3.70 -44.95
C SER A 3 8.36 3.25 -43.51
N PHE A 4 9.43 2.78 -42.87
CA PHE A 4 9.51 2.60 -41.42
C PHE A 4 9.43 3.96 -40.74
N ALA A 5 8.31 4.24 -40.08
CA ALA A 5 8.20 5.34 -39.14
C ALA A 5 9.02 4.98 -37.91
N GLN A 6 10.13 5.71 -37.70
CA GLN A 6 10.94 5.63 -36.50
C GLN A 6 10.09 6.15 -35.31
N ALA A 7 9.86 5.28 -34.33
CA ALA A 7 9.29 5.64 -33.05
C ALA A 7 10.29 6.53 -32.30
N VAL A 8 9.90 7.78 -32.03
CA VAL A 8 10.62 8.70 -31.15
C VAL A 8 10.50 8.14 -29.71
N PRO A 9 11.61 7.93 -29.00
CA PRO A 9 11.52 7.50 -27.59
C PRO A 9 10.87 8.60 -26.75
N PRO A 10 10.02 8.26 -25.77
CA PRO A 10 9.41 9.26 -24.92
C PRO A 10 10.52 9.96 -24.11
N THR A 11 10.51 11.28 -24.16
CA THR A 11 11.35 12.13 -23.32
C THR A 11 11.06 11.84 -21.86
N SER A 12 11.98 11.16 -21.18
CA SER A 12 11.89 10.87 -19.75
C SER A 12 12.04 12.16 -18.96
N THR A 13 10.94 12.70 -18.46
CA THR A 13 11.00 13.60 -17.31
C THR A 13 11.51 12.81 -16.11
N PRO A 14 12.52 13.29 -15.36
CA PRO A 14 13.07 12.54 -14.23
C PRO A 14 12.01 12.40 -13.13
N PHE A 15 11.60 11.17 -12.85
CA PHE A 15 10.69 10.81 -11.80
C PHE A 15 11.27 11.15 -10.43
N GLY A 16 10.50 11.93 -9.64
CA GLY A 16 10.66 12.02 -8.21
C GLY A 16 12.05 12.46 -7.75
N ALA A 17 12.48 13.66 -8.14
CA ALA A 17 13.57 14.32 -7.42
C ALA A 17 13.17 14.41 -5.94
N SER A 18 13.99 13.86 -5.04
CA SER A 18 13.92 14.20 -3.63
C SER A 18 13.78 15.73 -3.52
N PRO A 19 12.89 16.28 -2.70
CA PRO A 19 12.79 17.73 -2.56
C PRO A 19 14.18 18.23 -2.21
N ARG A 20 14.77 19.02 -3.12
CA ARG A 20 16.12 19.56 -2.94
C ARG A 20 16.21 20.27 -1.60
N ALA A 21 17.36 20.27 -0.97
CA ALA A 21 17.73 20.79 0.37
C ALA A 21 17.28 22.23 0.70
N THR A 22 16.54 22.92 -0.16
CA THR A 22 15.99 24.27 0.02
C THR A 22 14.54 24.31 0.51
N VAL A 23 13.83 23.16 0.54
CA VAL A 23 12.45 23.12 1.03
C VAL A 23 12.46 22.88 2.54
N ALA A 24 11.85 23.78 3.32
CA ALA A 24 11.72 23.62 4.77
C ALA A 24 11.09 22.24 5.09
N LYS A 25 11.69 21.51 6.04
CA LYS A 25 11.16 20.19 6.45
C LYS A 25 9.69 20.33 6.88
N PRO A 26 8.82 19.37 6.51
CA PRO A 26 7.40 19.47 6.80
C PRO A 26 7.14 19.39 8.30
N ARG A 27 6.05 20.01 8.74
CA ARG A 27 5.57 19.84 10.11
C ARG A 27 4.95 18.45 10.25
N ILE A 28 5.61 17.58 11.00
CA ILE A 28 5.09 16.24 11.31
C ILE A 28 4.00 16.37 12.37
N LYS A 29 2.82 15.80 12.11
CA LYS A 29 1.69 15.78 13.02
C LYS A 29 1.76 14.55 13.92
N GLU A 30 1.67 14.70 15.22
CA GLU A 30 1.51 13.59 16.17
C GLU A 30 0.03 13.36 16.46
N HIS A 31 -0.47 12.15 16.28
CA HIS A 31 -1.81 11.75 16.63
C HIS A 31 -1.90 11.20 18.04
N ARG A 32 -2.73 11.83 18.88
CA ARG A 32 -2.97 11.44 20.28
C ARG A 32 -4.36 10.87 20.51
N GLN A 33 -5.17 10.82 19.46
CA GLN A 33 -6.53 10.29 19.45
C GLN A 33 -6.73 9.34 18.28
N CYS A 34 -7.66 8.42 18.43
CA CYS A 34 -8.05 7.52 17.36
C CYS A 34 -8.75 8.27 16.22
N ARG A 35 -8.28 8.08 14.98
CA ARG A 35 -8.87 8.69 13.77
C ARG A 35 -10.33 8.30 13.56
N VAL A 36 -10.72 7.09 13.99
CA VAL A 36 -12.07 6.55 13.79
C VAL A 36 -13.03 6.98 14.89
N CYS A 37 -12.70 6.74 16.17
CA CYS A 37 -13.67 6.93 17.25
C CYS A 37 -13.31 8.06 18.22
N GLY A 38 -12.24 8.82 17.99
CA GLY A 38 -11.82 9.93 18.84
C GLY A 38 -11.26 9.53 20.22
N ALA A 39 -11.17 8.23 20.54
CA ALA A 39 -10.67 7.77 21.83
C ALA A 39 -9.25 8.27 22.10
N GLY A 40 -9.03 8.87 23.28
CA GLY A 40 -7.73 9.47 23.68
C GLY A 40 -6.74 8.47 24.27
N ARG A 41 -7.14 7.21 24.52
CA ARG A 41 -6.26 6.16 25.03
C ARG A 41 -5.84 5.24 23.91
N LEU A 42 -4.68 5.52 23.31
CA LEU A 42 -4.03 4.67 22.32
C LEU A 42 -2.89 3.90 22.99
N TYR A 43 -2.79 2.62 22.64
CA TYR A 43 -1.73 1.75 23.14
C TYR A 43 -0.64 1.59 22.07
N THR A 44 0.53 2.24 22.29
CA THR A 44 1.70 2.02 21.42
C THR A 44 2.23 0.61 21.65
N TYR A 45 2.29 -0.20 20.60
CA TYR A 45 2.68 -1.59 20.70
C TYR A 45 3.89 -1.97 19.83
N LEU A 46 4.19 -1.18 18.80
CA LEU A 46 5.37 -1.37 17.96
C LEU A 46 6.06 -0.03 17.73
N ASP A 47 7.37 0.00 17.89
CA ASP A 47 8.23 1.13 17.55
C ASP A 47 9.39 0.62 16.69
N LEU A 48 9.40 1.01 15.43
CA LEU A 48 10.46 0.68 14.46
C LEU A 48 11.52 1.80 14.36
N GLY A 49 11.52 2.73 15.30
CA GLY A 49 12.50 3.81 15.38
C GLY A 49 12.25 4.96 14.41
N GLN A 50 13.30 5.74 14.18
CA GLN A 50 13.32 6.84 13.22
C GLN A 50 13.66 6.32 11.85
N GLN A 51 12.72 6.36 10.91
CA GLN A 51 12.93 5.85 9.56
C GLN A 51 12.79 6.94 8.49
N ALA A 52 13.58 6.83 7.44
CA ALA A 52 13.38 7.60 6.22
C ALA A 52 12.09 7.15 5.52
N LEU A 53 11.49 8.04 4.73
CA LEU A 53 10.27 7.74 3.99
C LEU A 53 10.53 6.65 2.95
N ALA A 54 9.80 5.55 3.02
CA ALA A 54 10.12 4.31 2.32
C ALA A 54 10.18 4.40 0.78
N ASN A 55 9.42 5.33 0.17
CA ASN A 55 9.41 5.56 -1.27
C ASN A 55 10.18 6.82 -1.71
N ALA A 56 10.83 7.56 -0.78
CA ALA A 56 11.65 8.72 -1.09
C ALA A 56 13.04 8.27 -1.55
N LEU A 57 13.13 7.65 -2.71
CA LEU A 57 14.39 7.18 -3.30
C LEU A 57 15.38 8.33 -3.42
N ARG A 58 16.60 8.11 -2.97
CA ARG A 58 17.66 9.11 -2.91
C ARG A 58 18.55 9.05 -4.15
N ASP A 59 18.94 10.21 -4.69
CA ASP A 59 19.94 10.28 -5.74
C ASP A 59 21.32 9.86 -5.19
N PRO A 60 22.20 9.28 -6.00
CA PRO A 60 23.47 8.73 -5.52
C PRO A 60 24.37 9.73 -4.80
N ASP A 61 24.31 11.00 -5.21
CA ASP A 61 25.15 12.08 -4.70
C ASP A 61 24.55 12.77 -3.45
N ASP A 62 23.26 12.52 -3.15
CA ASP A 62 22.63 13.09 -1.98
C ASP A 62 23.15 12.45 -0.69
N ALA A 63 23.35 13.26 0.35
CA ALA A 63 23.78 12.79 1.65
C ALA A 63 22.65 12.09 2.40
N ILE A 64 22.91 10.93 2.99
CA ILE A 64 21.93 10.18 3.81
C ILE A 64 21.47 10.97 5.05
N SER A 65 22.31 11.90 5.54
CA SER A 65 21.97 12.77 6.68
C SER A 65 20.92 13.83 6.36
N GLU A 66 20.65 14.10 5.08
CA GLU A 66 19.64 15.07 4.65
C GLU A 66 18.24 14.48 4.56
N GLU A 67 18.12 13.14 4.60
CA GLU A 67 16.83 12.46 4.57
C GLU A 67 15.92 12.91 5.71
N LEU A 68 14.63 13.04 5.38
CA LEU A 68 13.60 13.24 6.40
C LEU A 68 13.38 11.91 7.13
N ARG A 69 13.65 11.88 8.42
CA ARG A 69 13.39 10.75 9.30
C ARG A 69 12.26 11.07 10.26
N VAL A 70 11.31 10.15 10.37
CA VAL A 70 10.09 10.30 11.17
C VAL A 70 9.91 9.06 12.02
N PRO A 71 9.43 9.18 13.29
CA PRO A 71 9.13 8.00 14.09
C PRO A 71 8.12 7.09 13.40
N LEU A 72 8.44 5.80 13.30
CA LEU A 72 7.55 4.79 12.73
C LEU A 72 6.98 3.93 13.85
N ARG A 73 5.85 4.38 14.43
CA ARG A 73 5.21 3.77 15.60
C ARG A 73 3.77 3.43 15.33
N LEU A 74 3.38 2.21 15.71
CA LEU A 74 1.98 1.76 15.68
C LEU A 74 1.31 1.86 17.05
N GLN A 75 0.09 2.37 17.02
CA GLN A 75 -0.80 2.49 18.17
C GLN A 75 -2.13 1.78 17.89
N ALA A 76 -2.60 0.98 18.83
CA ALA A 76 -3.90 0.32 18.77
C ALA A 76 -4.94 1.10 19.57
N CYS A 77 -6.10 1.33 18.98
CA CYS A 77 -7.29 1.78 19.68
C CYS A 77 -8.04 0.56 20.25
N MET A 78 -8.06 0.46 21.58
CA MET A 78 -8.74 -0.67 22.23
C MET A 78 -10.28 -0.57 22.16
N THR A 79 -10.84 0.60 21.79
CA THR A 79 -12.27 0.80 21.64
C THR A 79 -12.78 0.28 20.29
N CYS A 80 -12.30 0.82 19.17
CA CYS A 80 -12.78 0.45 17.83
C CYS A 80 -11.87 -0.52 17.08
N LYS A 81 -10.76 -0.97 17.67
CA LYS A 81 -9.80 -1.92 17.07
C LYS A 81 -9.03 -1.40 15.84
N LEU A 82 -9.03 -0.08 15.61
CA LEU A 82 -8.11 0.51 14.64
C LEU A 82 -6.67 0.41 15.14
N SER A 83 -5.76 0.03 14.26
CA SER A 83 -4.34 0.28 14.46
C SER A 83 -3.89 1.42 13.54
N GLN A 84 -3.11 2.37 14.06
CA GLN A 84 -2.73 3.57 13.32
C GLN A 84 -1.30 4.02 13.61
N LEU A 85 -0.68 4.72 12.68
CA LEU A 85 0.59 5.42 12.93
C LEU A 85 0.37 6.60 13.88
N SER A 86 1.33 6.77 14.79
CA SER A 86 1.36 7.91 15.73
C SER A 86 1.78 9.23 15.07
N HIS A 87 2.56 9.17 14.00
CA HIS A 87 3.09 10.34 13.29
C HIS A 87 2.63 10.34 11.84
N VAL A 88 2.31 11.51 11.30
CA VAL A 88 1.81 11.71 9.94
C VAL A 88 2.67 12.73 9.23
N VAL A 89 3.19 12.33 8.08
CA VAL A 89 3.82 13.21 7.10
C VAL A 89 2.71 13.83 6.26
N PRO A 90 2.77 15.14 5.95
CA PRO A 90 1.76 15.77 5.09
C PRO A 90 1.64 15.04 3.74
N LYS A 91 0.40 14.84 3.29
CA LYS A 91 0.08 14.08 2.07
C LYS A 91 0.74 14.65 0.81
N GLU A 92 0.95 15.97 0.77
CA GLU A 92 1.61 16.66 -0.33
C GLU A 92 3.07 16.22 -0.50
N TRP A 93 3.73 15.77 0.59
CA TRP A 93 5.09 15.22 0.56
C TRP A 93 5.15 13.77 0.08
N LEU A 94 4.05 13.04 0.21
CA LEU A 94 3.98 11.61 -0.11
C LEU A 94 3.43 11.33 -1.51
N TYR A 95 2.47 12.16 -1.99
CA TYR A 95 1.65 11.78 -3.14
C TYR A 95 1.65 12.79 -4.32
N THR A 96 2.29 13.96 -4.21
CA THR A 96 2.34 14.91 -5.33
C THR A 96 3.02 14.30 -6.56
N THR A 97 4.10 13.54 -6.34
CA THR A 97 4.76 12.73 -7.37
C THR A 97 4.72 11.28 -6.95
N TYR A 98 3.74 10.53 -7.46
CA TYR A 98 3.54 9.14 -7.10
C TYR A 98 3.96 8.22 -8.24
N ALA A 99 5.03 7.45 -8.01
CA ALA A 99 5.67 6.64 -9.06
C ALA A 99 5.00 5.28 -9.31
N TYR A 100 4.12 4.82 -8.41
CA TYR A 100 3.50 3.50 -8.50
C TYR A 100 2.33 3.51 -9.48
N ARG A 101 2.43 2.72 -10.57
CA ARG A 101 1.33 2.46 -11.52
C ARG A 101 0.76 1.08 -11.27
N SER A 102 -0.48 1.01 -10.84
CA SER A 102 -1.13 -0.23 -10.45
C SER A 102 -1.38 -1.19 -11.62
N GLY A 103 -1.73 -0.67 -12.80
CA GLY A 103 -2.02 -1.45 -13.98
C GLY A 103 -0.82 -2.14 -14.65
N VAL A 104 0.41 -1.92 -14.16
CA VAL A 104 1.59 -2.69 -14.60
C VAL A 104 1.49 -4.16 -14.20
N SER A 105 0.87 -4.46 -13.06
CA SER A 105 0.69 -5.83 -12.56
C SER A 105 -0.45 -6.56 -13.26
N GLU A 106 -0.17 -7.73 -13.85
CA GLU A 106 -1.21 -8.59 -14.43
C GLU A 106 -2.22 -9.05 -13.38
N GLY A 107 -1.76 -9.44 -12.19
CA GLY A 107 -2.64 -9.83 -11.10
C GLY A 107 -3.60 -8.70 -10.69
N TRP A 108 -3.14 -7.45 -10.71
CA TRP A 108 -3.99 -6.31 -10.44
C TRP A 108 -5.01 -6.06 -11.55
N ARG A 109 -4.63 -6.19 -12.81
CA ARG A 109 -5.59 -6.08 -13.94
C ARG A 109 -6.70 -7.12 -13.84
N GLN A 110 -6.35 -8.37 -13.52
CA GLN A 110 -7.33 -9.46 -13.31
C GLN A 110 -8.24 -9.17 -12.11
N HIS A 111 -7.68 -8.64 -11.02
CA HIS A 111 -8.45 -8.22 -9.85
C HIS A 111 -9.45 -7.12 -10.20
N CYS A 112 -9.04 -6.08 -10.92
CA CYS A 112 -9.93 -5.02 -11.40
C CYS A 112 -11.03 -5.54 -12.33
N ALA A 113 -10.69 -6.44 -13.25
CA ALA A 113 -11.65 -7.05 -14.16
C ALA A 113 -12.73 -7.87 -13.40
N SER A 114 -12.30 -8.68 -12.42
CA SER A 114 -13.22 -9.46 -11.56
C SER A 114 -14.09 -8.57 -10.68
N LEU A 115 -13.54 -7.48 -10.16
CA LEU A 115 -14.31 -6.52 -9.35
C LEU A 115 -15.37 -5.83 -10.22
N ALA A 116 -15.00 -5.34 -11.39
CA ALA A 116 -15.94 -4.74 -12.33
C ALA A 116 -16.99 -5.75 -12.83
N GLU A 117 -16.63 -7.00 -13.07
CA GLU A 117 -17.57 -8.06 -13.42
C GLU A 117 -18.64 -8.27 -12.34
N THR A 118 -18.24 -8.21 -11.08
CA THR A 118 -19.14 -8.41 -9.93
C THR A 118 -20.10 -7.24 -9.74
N TYR A 119 -19.65 -6.00 -9.92
CA TYR A 119 -20.38 -4.81 -9.49
C TYR A 119 -20.82 -3.89 -10.62
N ALA A 120 -20.40 -4.09 -11.87
CA ALA A 120 -20.83 -3.26 -12.99
C ALA A 120 -22.33 -3.42 -13.26
N ARG A 121 -23.00 -2.29 -13.50
CA ARG A 121 -24.39 -2.22 -13.94
C ARG A 121 -24.44 -1.25 -15.13
N PRO A 122 -24.79 -1.71 -16.33
CA PRO A 122 -24.86 -0.82 -17.49
C PRO A 122 -25.71 0.44 -17.20
N GLY A 123 -25.18 1.60 -17.55
CA GLY A 123 -25.79 2.90 -17.29
C GLY A 123 -25.63 3.44 -15.86
N ALA A 124 -25.06 2.67 -14.93
CA ALA A 124 -24.79 3.16 -13.57
C ALA A 124 -23.64 4.16 -13.56
N LEU A 125 -23.78 5.22 -12.75
CA LEU A 125 -22.67 6.13 -12.45
C LEU A 125 -21.70 5.44 -11.46
N THR A 126 -20.51 5.14 -11.96
CA THR A 126 -19.46 4.46 -11.19
C THR A 126 -18.28 5.39 -10.95
N LEU A 127 -17.82 5.45 -9.71
CA LEU A 127 -16.71 6.32 -9.32
C LEU A 127 -15.63 5.51 -8.61
N ASP A 128 -14.36 5.66 -9.05
CA ASP A 128 -13.18 5.08 -8.40
C ASP A 128 -12.34 6.16 -7.72
N ILE A 129 -12.16 6.04 -6.40
CA ILE A 129 -11.38 6.98 -5.59
C ILE A 129 -9.91 6.54 -5.57
N ALA A 130 -8.99 7.50 -5.78
CA ALA A 130 -7.56 7.27 -5.97
C ALA A 130 -7.33 6.29 -7.13
N SER A 131 -7.92 6.61 -8.26
CA SER A 131 -8.06 5.74 -9.44
C SER A 131 -6.73 5.45 -10.16
N ASN A 132 -5.62 6.05 -9.73
CA ASN A 132 -4.27 5.82 -10.22
C ASN A 132 -4.22 5.94 -11.76
N ASP A 133 -3.76 4.93 -12.47
CA ASP A 133 -3.70 4.91 -13.94
C ASP A 133 -5.05 4.61 -14.63
N GLY A 134 -6.15 4.51 -13.87
CA GLY A 134 -7.51 4.31 -14.38
C GLY A 134 -7.82 2.87 -14.83
N THR A 135 -7.04 1.89 -14.41
CA THR A 135 -7.25 0.49 -14.80
C THR A 135 -8.65 0.00 -14.41
N LEU A 136 -9.13 0.28 -13.18
CA LEU A 136 -10.46 -0.12 -12.73
C LEU A 136 -11.57 0.70 -13.43
N VAL A 137 -11.37 2.00 -13.60
CA VAL A 137 -12.32 2.87 -14.33
C VAL A 137 -12.58 2.35 -15.73
N ARG A 138 -11.52 1.96 -16.46
CA ARG A 138 -11.66 1.37 -17.80
C ARG A 138 -12.40 0.05 -17.79
N GLU A 139 -12.22 -0.78 -16.76
CA GLU A 139 -12.95 -2.05 -16.65
C GLU A 139 -14.46 -1.85 -16.43
N PHE A 140 -14.88 -0.86 -15.66
CA PHE A 140 -16.28 -0.47 -15.52
C PHE A 140 -16.84 0.12 -16.83
N ALA A 141 -16.10 1.02 -17.49
CA ALA A 141 -16.51 1.60 -18.76
C ALA A 141 -16.72 0.55 -19.87
N LYS A 142 -15.84 -0.45 -19.97
CA LYS A 142 -16.01 -1.60 -20.91
C LYS A 142 -17.31 -2.37 -20.68
N ARG A 143 -17.87 -2.32 -19.49
CA ARG A 143 -19.13 -2.99 -19.10
C ARG A 143 -20.35 -2.07 -19.17
N GLY A 144 -20.20 -0.91 -19.81
CA GLY A 144 -21.30 0.01 -20.08
C GLY A 144 -21.67 0.93 -18.93
N CYS A 145 -20.83 1.05 -17.91
CA CYS A 145 -21.02 2.03 -16.85
C CYS A 145 -20.60 3.45 -17.29
N ASP A 146 -21.25 4.48 -16.75
CA ASP A 146 -20.73 5.84 -16.77
C ASP A 146 -19.65 5.96 -15.69
N ALA A 147 -18.40 5.66 -16.07
CA ALA A 147 -17.31 5.48 -15.13
C ALA A 147 -16.38 6.68 -15.10
N MET A 148 -16.03 7.14 -13.90
CA MET A 148 -15.06 8.21 -13.67
C MET A 148 -14.13 7.88 -12.51
N GLY A 149 -12.95 8.51 -12.51
CA GLY A 149 -11.99 8.43 -11.42
C GLY A 149 -11.74 9.78 -10.76
N VAL A 150 -11.42 9.77 -9.47
CA VAL A 150 -10.88 10.92 -8.74
C VAL A 150 -9.47 10.55 -8.30
N GLU A 151 -8.45 11.29 -8.79
CA GLU A 151 -7.04 11.00 -8.55
C GLU A 151 -6.26 12.29 -8.30
N PRO A 152 -5.66 12.47 -7.11
CA PRO A 152 -4.95 13.71 -6.79
C PRO A 152 -3.60 13.86 -7.48
N SER A 153 -2.94 12.76 -7.87
CA SER A 153 -1.60 12.82 -8.44
C SER A 153 -1.61 13.22 -9.92
N GLU A 154 -0.76 14.16 -10.27
CA GLU A 154 -0.52 14.56 -11.64
C GLU A 154 0.31 13.55 -12.44
N SER A 155 0.95 12.59 -11.75
CA SER A 155 1.76 11.53 -12.36
C SER A 155 1.00 10.63 -13.34
N PHE A 156 -0.34 10.72 -13.37
CA PHE A 156 -1.23 9.96 -14.25
C PHE A 156 -1.91 10.82 -15.30
N ALA A 157 -1.43 12.05 -15.54
CA ALA A 157 -2.00 12.96 -16.54
C ALA A 157 -1.97 12.40 -17.97
N ASP A 158 -1.03 11.50 -18.24
CA ASP A 158 -0.87 10.78 -19.52
C ASP A 158 -1.84 9.60 -19.70
N CYS A 159 -2.55 9.20 -18.64
CA CYS A 159 -3.46 8.05 -18.68
C CYS A 159 -4.83 8.46 -19.23
N ALA A 160 -5.26 7.81 -20.33
CA ALA A 160 -6.53 8.10 -20.98
C ALA A 160 -7.70 7.41 -20.26
N TYR A 161 -8.43 8.16 -19.43
CA TYR A 161 -9.71 7.78 -18.84
C TYR A 161 -10.44 9.04 -18.33
N ASN A 162 -11.73 8.92 -18.03
CA ASN A 162 -12.50 10.03 -17.43
C ASN A 162 -12.04 10.27 -16.01
N ARG A 163 -11.36 11.39 -15.74
CA ARG A 163 -10.69 11.67 -14.47
C ARG A 163 -10.88 13.12 -14.02
N VAL A 164 -11.05 13.28 -12.71
CA VAL A 164 -10.93 14.56 -12.01
C VAL A 164 -9.66 14.54 -11.15
N THR A 165 -8.78 15.53 -11.33
CA THR A 165 -7.59 15.69 -10.48
C THR A 165 -8.01 16.44 -9.21
N ALA A 166 -8.23 15.69 -8.13
CA ALA A 166 -8.63 16.22 -6.83
C ALA A 166 -8.36 15.24 -5.70
N TRP A 167 -8.27 15.76 -4.47
CA TRP A 167 -8.39 14.97 -3.26
C TRP A 167 -9.87 14.64 -3.01
N TRP A 168 -10.15 13.40 -2.60
CA TRP A 168 -11.52 13.01 -2.23
C TRP A 168 -11.91 13.59 -0.87
N THR A 169 -12.90 14.49 -0.86
CA THR A 169 -13.42 15.19 0.32
C THR A 169 -14.91 15.48 0.15
N ARG A 170 -15.63 15.77 1.25
CA ARG A 170 -17.05 16.19 1.19
C ARG A 170 -17.23 17.47 0.36
N ALA A 171 -16.30 18.41 0.49
CA ALA A 171 -16.31 19.64 -0.31
C ALA A 171 -16.19 19.33 -1.81
N GLU A 172 -15.39 18.36 -2.18
CA GLU A 172 -15.20 17.96 -3.58
C GLU A 172 -16.43 17.25 -4.14
N VAL A 173 -17.08 16.39 -3.36
CA VAL A 173 -18.38 15.76 -3.73
C VAL A 173 -19.43 16.82 -4.04
N ALA A 174 -19.53 17.87 -3.23
CA ALA A 174 -20.46 18.97 -3.45
C ALA A 174 -20.07 19.78 -4.70
N ARG A 175 -18.77 20.10 -4.89
CA ARG A 175 -18.25 20.84 -6.07
C ARG A 175 -18.53 20.10 -7.38
N LEU A 176 -18.39 18.78 -7.39
CA LEU A 176 -18.65 17.92 -8.55
C LEU A 176 -20.12 17.60 -8.74
N ALA A 177 -21.00 18.12 -7.87
CA ALA A 177 -22.45 17.85 -7.87
C ALA A 177 -22.79 16.34 -7.82
N LEU A 178 -22.01 15.56 -7.08
CA LEU A 178 -22.14 14.10 -6.95
C LEU A 178 -23.05 13.66 -5.79
N VAL A 179 -23.53 14.59 -4.96
CA VAL A 179 -24.36 14.28 -3.78
C VAL A 179 -25.57 13.43 -4.16
N GLY A 180 -25.65 12.22 -3.60
CA GLY A 180 -26.76 11.29 -3.77
C GLY A 180 -26.87 10.67 -5.18
N LYS A 181 -25.79 10.68 -5.98
CA LYS A 181 -25.84 10.26 -7.40
C LYS A 181 -25.07 9.00 -7.75
N VAL A 182 -24.05 8.63 -6.98
CA VAL A 182 -23.15 7.54 -7.33
C VAL A 182 -23.77 6.19 -7.00
N ASP A 183 -23.94 5.34 -8.02
CA ASP A 183 -24.53 4.01 -7.86
C ASP A 183 -23.51 2.98 -7.36
N VAL A 184 -22.27 3.03 -7.88
CA VAL A 184 -21.17 2.18 -7.46
C VAL A 184 -19.94 3.02 -7.21
N LEU A 185 -19.43 2.98 -6.00
CA LEU A 185 -18.22 3.67 -5.60
C LEU A 185 -17.15 2.64 -5.21
N THR A 186 -15.93 2.84 -5.67
CA THR A 186 -14.80 1.98 -5.32
C THR A 186 -13.70 2.78 -4.65
N ALA A 187 -13.05 2.19 -3.63
CA ALA A 187 -11.90 2.75 -2.93
C ALA A 187 -10.92 1.62 -2.61
N GLN A 188 -9.97 1.38 -3.53
CA GLN A 188 -9.08 0.23 -3.48
C GLN A 188 -7.73 0.62 -2.86
N ASN A 189 -7.42 0.09 -1.67
CA ASN A 189 -6.16 0.31 -0.95
C ASN A 189 -5.81 1.79 -0.71
N VAL A 190 -6.82 2.67 -0.64
CA VAL A 190 -6.63 4.12 -0.41
C VAL A 190 -6.95 4.53 1.02
N LEU A 191 -7.97 3.93 1.66
CA LEU A 191 -8.40 4.34 3.00
C LEU A 191 -7.31 4.17 4.07
N GLY A 192 -6.35 3.27 3.86
CA GLY A 192 -5.16 3.13 4.69
C GLY A 192 -4.21 4.33 4.64
N HIS A 193 -4.28 5.14 3.60
CA HIS A 193 -3.42 6.30 3.34
C HIS A 193 -4.03 7.63 3.81
N VAL A 194 -5.27 7.62 4.30
CA VAL A 194 -6.03 8.82 4.61
C VAL A 194 -5.83 9.23 6.08
N ASP A 195 -5.46 10.51 6.32
CA ASP A 195 -5.36 11.04 7.68
C ASP A 195 -6.75 11.43 8.24
N ASP A 196 -7.56 12.15 7.46
CA ASP A 196 -8.94 12.49 7.82
C ASP A 196 -9.93 11.45 7.27
N VAL A 197 -10.02 10.32 7.96
CA VAL A 197 -10.92 9.23 7.58
C VAL A 197 -12.39 9.59 7.77
N GLN A 198 -12.69 10.60 8.63
CA GLN A 198 -14.05 11.07 8.88
C GLN A 198 -14.59 11.82 7.66
N ASP A 199 -13.82 12.78 7.14
CA ASP A 199 -14.20 13.50 5.91
C ASP A 199 -14.27 12.55 4.71
N PHE A 200 -13.29 11.62 4.59
CA PHE A 200 -13.23 10.66 3.48
C PHE A 200 -14.48 9.75 3.42
N VAL A 201 -14.87 9.11 4.54
CA VAL A 201 -16.04 8.21 4.56
C VAL A 201 -17.35 9.01 4.58
N GLY A 202 -17.35 10.21 5.18
CA GLY A 202 -18.45 11.15 5.04
C GLY A 202 -18.72 11.53 3.59
N ALA A 203 -17.66 11.76 2.80
CA ALA A 203 -17.76 12.01 1.37
C ALA A 203 -18.32 10.82 0.58
N ILE A 204 -17.95 9.57 0.96
CA ILE A 204 -18.57 8.36 0.40
C ILE A 204 -20.07 8.35 0.69
N ALA A 205 -20.46 8.59 1.94
CA ALA A 205 -21.87 8.61 2.34
C ALA A 205 -22.66 9.69 1.59
N ASP A 206 -22.09 10.89 1.45
CA ASP A 206 -22.73 12.00 0.72
C ASP A 206 -22.90 11.67 -0.77
N ALA A 207 -21.90 11.05 -1.40
CA ALA A 207 -21.92 10.75 -2.83
C ALA A 207 -22.89 9.64 -3.22
N LEU A 208 -23.03 8.61 -2.39
CA LEU A 208 -23.84 7.44 -2.71
C LEU A 208 -25.30 7.80 -2.99
N ALA A 209 -25.85 7.25 -4.05
CA ALA A 209 -27.29 7.20 -4.31
C ALA A 209 -28.02 6.43 -3.18
N PRO A 210 -29.35 6.58 -3.00
CA PRO A 210 -30.11 5.87 -1.95
C PRO A 210 -29.89 4.34 -1.96
N ASN A 211 -29.76 3.74 -3.16
CA ASN A 211 -29.49 2.30 -3.37
C ASN A 211 -28.08 2.05 -3.85
N GLY A 212 -27.19 3.04 -3.74
CA GLY A 212 -25.79 2.93 -4.14
C GLY A 212 -24.98 2.07 -3.17
N VAL A 213 -23.89 1.50 -3.68
CA VAL A 213 -22.97 0.69 -2.90
C VAL A 213 -21.54 1.22 -3.00
N ALA A 214 -20.81 1.22 -1.90
CA ALA A 214 -19.38 1.48 -1.89
C ALA A 214 -18.61 0.18 -1.62
N ILE A 215 -17.57 -0.07 -2.40
CA ILE A 215 -16.68 -1.22 -2.29
C ILE A 215 -15.32 -0.71 -1.83
N VAL A 216 -15.00 -0.98 -0.58
CA VAL A 216 -13.76 -0.52 0.06
C VAL A 216 -12.85 -1.71 0.29
N GLU A 217 -11.64 -1.67 -0.29
CA GLU A 217 -10.60 -2.67 0.00
C GLU A 217 -9.47 -2.04 0.81
N VAL A 218 -9.05 -2.76 1.85
CA VAL A 218 -7.93 -2.35 2.72
C VAL A 218 -7.17 -3.59 3.19
N PRO A 219 -5.85 -3.46 3.46
CA PRO A 219 -5.10 -4.49 4.16
C PRO A 219 -5.76 -4.81 5.52
N TYR A 220 -5.87 -6.11 5.82
CA TYR A 220 -6.53 -6.58 7.05
C TYR A 220 -5.55 -6.64 8.22
N LEU A 221 -5.93 -6.03 9.34
CA LEU A 221 -5.11 -6.00 10.55
C LEU A 221 -4.82 -7.41 11.10
N GLY A 222 -5.80 -8.32 11.06
CA GLY A 222 -5.63 -9.70 11.51
C GLY A 222 -4.51 -10.41 10.74
N ASP A 223 -4.53 -10.33 9.41
CA ASP A 223 -3.51 -10.95 8.56
C ASP A 223 -2.12 -10.30 8.76
N LEU A 224 -2.06 -8.97 9.00
CA LEU A 224 -0.82 -8.29 9.37
C LEU A 224 -0.20 -8.86 10.64
N LEU A 225 -1.03 -9.04 11.69
CA LEU A 225 -0.56 -9.56 12.99
C LEU A 225 -0.11 -11.02 12.89
N ASP A 226 -0.79 -11.84 12.10
CA ASP A 226 -0.51 -13.26 11.92
C ASP A 226 0.74 -13.51 11.07
N SER A 227 0.85 -12.80 9.95
CA SER A 227 1.96 -12.95 8.98
C SER A 227 3.25 -12.26 9.41
N LEU A 228 3.21 -11.43 10.46
CA LEU A 228 4.34 -10.58 10.88
C LEU A 228 4.86 -9.67 9.76
N ALA A 229 3.99 -9.20 8.87
CA ALA A 229 4.36 -8.36 7.74
C ALA A 229 4.72 -6.93 8.17
N PHE A 230 5.69 -6.80 9.11
CA PHE A 230 6.11 -5.52 9.69
C PHE A 230 6.66 -4.54 8.66
N ASP A 231 7.19 -5.04 7.56
CA ASP A 231 7.74 -4.27 6.45
C ASP A 231 6.66 -3.57 5.59
N THR A 232 5.38 -3.90 5.81
CA THR A 232 4.25 -3.15 5.25
C THR A 232 3.90 -1.91 6.07
N ILE A 233 4.56 -1.72 7.21
CA ILE A 233 4.38 -0.57 8.09
C ILE A 233 5.35 0.52 7.64
N TYR A 234 4.84 1.57 7.00
CA TYR A 234 5.60 2.75 6.58
C TYR A 234 4.71 3.98 6.52
N HIS A 235 5.29 5.16 6.41
CA HIS A 235 4.63 6.45 6.66
C HIS A 235 3.47 6.78 5.70
N GLU A 236 3.34 6.07 4.60
CA GLU A 236 2.19 6.19 3.70
C GLU A 236 0.97 5.36 4.17
N HIS A 237 1.18 4.31 4.96
CA HIS A 237 0.13 3.46 5.52
C HIS A 237 -0.26 3.96 6.92
N LEU A 238 -1.13 4.97 6.98
CA LEU A 238 -1.50 5.64 8.23
C LEU A 238 -2.40 4.79 9.13
N SER A 239 -3.15 3.86 8.55
CA SER A 239 -4.17 3.08 9.26
C SER A 239 -4.21 1.62 8.78
N TYR A 240 -4.37 0.70 9.76
CA TYR A 240 -4.49 -0.74 9.56
C TYR A 240 -5.84 -1.19 10.09
N TRP A 241 -6.65 -1.73 9.21
CA TRP A 241 -8.08 -1.86 9.41
C TRP A 241 -8.51 -3.22 9.93
N SER A 242 -9.34 -3.21 10.96
CA SER A 242 -10.19 -4.33 11.34
C SER A 242 -11.60 -4.10 10.78
N VAL A 243 -12.42 -5.15 10.73
CA VAL A 243 -13.85 -5.05 10.39
C VAL A 243 -14.58 -4.18 11.41
N THR A 244 -14.23 -4.30 12.70
CA THR A 244 -14.75 -3.48 13.79
C THR A 244 -14.48 -1.99 13.60
N ALA A 245 -13.26 -1.64 13.14
CA ALA A 245 -12.90 -0.24 12.86
C ALA A 245 -13.70 0.32 11.67
N LEU A 246 -13.81 -0.45 10.58
CA LEU A 246 -14.60 -0.07 9.40
C LEU A 246 -16.09 0.07 9.77
N HIS A 247 -16.64 -0.89 10.52
CA HIS A 247 -18.02 -0.84 10.99
C HIS A 247 -18.28 0.41 11.86
N THR A 248 -17.35 0.72 12.79
CA THR A 248 -17.48 1.91 13.65
C THR A 248 -17.47 3.19 12.83
N LEU A 249 -16.58 3.29 11.84
CA LEU A 249 -16.47 4.46 10.96
C LEU A 249 -17.69 4.59 10.05
N ALA A 250 -18.10 3.52 9.38
CA ALA A 250 -19.27 3.50 8.50
C ALA A 250 -20.55 3.94 9.24
N LYS A 251 -20.77 3.37 10.43
CA LYS A 251 -21.93 3.70 11.28
C LYS A 251 -21.95 5.18 11.68
N ALA A 252 -20.80 5.80 11.94
CA ALA A 252 -20.72 7.22 12.29
C ALA A 252 -21.21 8.14 11.15
N HIS A 253 -21.19 7.65 9.91
CA HIS A 253 -21.63 8.37 8.71
C HIS A 253 -22.93 7.83 8.10
N GLY A 254 -23.72 7.06 8.88
CA GLY A 254 -25.02 6.52 8.42
C GLY A 254 -24.89 5.43 7.35
N LEU A 255 -23.72 4.77 7.26
CA LEU A 255 -23.50 3.63 6.40
C LEU A 255 -23.49 2.31 7.19
N HIS A 256 -23.93 1.25 6.54
CA HIS A 256 -23.88 -0.12 7.04
C HIS A 256 -22.75 -0.88 6.33
N VAL A 257 -21.97 -1.66 7.07
CA VAL A 257 -21.12 -2.70 6.49
C VAL A 257 -22.00 -3.92 6.24
N ASN A 258 -22.44 -4.12 5.01
CA ASN A 258 -23.38 -5.17 4.65
C ASN A 258 -22.70 -6.52 4.48
N ASP A 259 -21.52 -6.55 3.87
CA ASP A 259 -20.74 -7.77 3.66
C ASP A 259 -19.25 -7.48 3.74
N VAL A 260 -18.46 -8.51 4.08
CA VAL A 260 -17.01 -8.49 4.08
C VAL A 260 -16.48 -9.79 3.46
N ARG A 261 -15.54 -9.66 2.53
CA ARG A 261 -14.79 -10.79 1.96
C ARG A 261 -13.33 -10.69 2.34
N PHE A 262 -12.77 -11.77 2.86
CA PHE A 262 -11.35 -11.89 3.17
C PHE A 262 -10.58 -12.35 1.93
N LEU A 263 -9.62 -11.54 1.48
CA LEU A 263 -8.84 -11.72 0.27
C LEU A 263 -7.39 -12.13 0.65
N ARG A 264 -7.19 -13.38 1.01
CA ARG A 264 -5.92 -13.86 1.58
C ARG A 264 -4.72 -13.78 0.63
N ASN A 265 -4.97 -13.77 -0.69
CA ASN A 265 -3.93 -13.75 -1.73
C ASN A 265 -3.67 -12.35 -2.31
N VAL A 266 -4.29 -11.31 -1.76
CA VAL A 266 -4.16 -9.93 -2.23
C VAL A 266 -3.37 -9.13 -1.21
N HIS A 267 -2.26 -8.53 -1.61
CA HIS A 267 -1.39 -7.66 -0.81
C HIS A 267 -0.91 -8.22 0.55
N GLY A 268 -0.91 -9.54 0.72
CA GLY A 268 -0.53 -10.19 1.99
C GLY A 268 -1.68 -10.36 2.98
N GLY A 269 -2.93 -10.22 2.49
CA GLY A 269 -4.19 -10.30 3.23
C GLY A 269 -4.92 -8.95 3.27
N SER A 270 -6.10 -8.94 2.67
CA SER A 270 -6.97 -7.76 2.58
C SER A 270 -8.41 -8.12 2.90
N ILE A 271 -9.21 -7.13 3.24
CA ILE A 271 -10.67 -7.23 3.30
C ILE A 271 -11.30 -6.33 2.25
N ARG A 272 -12.34 -6.84 1.62
CA ARG A 272 -13.25 -6.09 0.76
C ARG A 272 -14.56 -5.92 1.49
N ALA A 273 -14.89 -4.71 1.91
CA ALA A 273 -16.14 -4.36 2.56
C ALA A 273 -17.13 -3.75 1.57
N MET A 274 -18.37 -4.20 1.61
CA MET A 274 -19.50 -3.58 0.90
C MET A 274 -20.27 -2.70 1.87
N LEU A 275 -20.38 -1.41 1.54
CA LEU A 275 -21.06 -0.41 2.35
C LEU A 275 -22.26 0.16 1.60
N SER A 276 -23.36 0.41 2.30
CA SER A 276 -24.52 1.10 1.74
C SER A 276 -25.29 1.88 2.82
N LYS A 277 -26.26 2.72 2.39
CA LYS A 277 -27.13 3.50 3.28
C LYS A 277 -28.22 2.65 3.96
N SER A 278 -28.42 1.42 3.50
CA SER A 278 -29.48 0.52 3.99
C SER A 278 -29.03 -0.94 3.96
N GLY A 279 -29.80 -1.80 4.60
CA GLY A 279 -29.57 -3.25 4.61
C GLY A 279 -29.01 -3.78 5.92
N GLY A 280 -29.00 -5.11 6.03
CA GLY A 280 -28.48 -5.87 7.16
C GLY A 280 -27.02 -6.23 7.00
N GLN A 281 -26.45 -6.82 8.03
CA GLN A 281 -25.10 -7.38 8.04
C GLN A 281 -25.15 -8.87 7.66
N SER A 282 -24.20 -9.31 6.85
CA SER A 282 -24.01 -10.75 6.58
C SER A 282 -23.49 -11.48 7.83
N GLU A 283 -23.64 -12.80 7.85
CA GLU A 283 -23.06 -13.64 8.90
C GLU A 283 -21.54 -13.47 8.99
N THR A 284 -20.87 -13.23 7.86
CA THR A 284 -19.42 -12.96 7.81
C THR A 284 -19.06 -11.71 8.59
N VAL A 285 -19.86 -10.63 8.47
CA VAL A 285 -19.62 -9.39 9.24
C VAL A 285 -19.83 -9.66 10.73
N VAL A 286 -20.94 -10.30 11.12
CA VAL A 286 -21.25 -10.60 12.51
C VAL A 286 -20.19 -11.50 13.14
N GLY A 287 -19.73 -12.53 12.42
CA GLY A 287 -18.64 -13.39 12.84
C GLY A 287 -17.34 -12.62 13.05
N ALA A 288 -16.93 -11.82 12.06
CA ALA A 288 -15.72 -11.03 12.14
C ALA A 288 -15.73 -10.03 13.33
N LEU A 289 -16.86 -9.35 13.58
CA LEU A 289 -17.00 -8.46 14.73
C LEU A 289 -16.83 -9.21 16.05
N THR A 290 -17.37 -10.42 16.14
CA THR A 290 -17.26 -11.26 17.34
C THR A 290 -15.84 -11.74 17.57
N ASP A 291 -15.19 -12.28 16.53
CA ASP A 291 -13.82 -12.78 16.57
C ASP A 291 -12.83 -11.68 16.93
N GLU A 292 -12.94 -10.50 16.31
CA GLU A 292 -12.05 -9.37 16.59
C GLU A 292 -12.19 -8.82 18.01
N LEU A 293 -13.38 -8.86 18.61
CA LEU A 293 -13.57 -8.50 20.02
C LEU A 293 -12.81 -9.45 20.95
N HIS A 294 -12.69 -10.72 20.55
CA HIS A 294 -11.95 -11.73 21.29
C HIS A 294 -10.45 -11.66 21.01
N ASP A 295 -10.05 -11.52 19.75
CA ASP A 295 -8.67 -11.70 19.29
C ASP A 295 -7.85 -10.40 19.36
N LEU A 296 -8.43 -9.24 19.04
CA LEU A 296 -7.75 -7.95 19.04
C LEU A 296 -7.74 -7.33 20.46
N LYS A 297 -7.15 -8.06 21.41
CA LYS A 297 -6.89 -7.61 22.79
C LYS A 297 -5.42 -7.18 22.93
N ARG A 298 -5.13 -6.43 23.98
CA ARG A 298 -3.78 -5.91 24.27
C ARG A 298 -2.69 -6.99 24.16
N ASN A 299 -2.98 -8.22 24.58
CA ASN A 299 -2.04 -9.33 24.55
C ASN A 299 -1.65 -9.75 23.13
N ALA A 300 -2.57 -9.66 22.15
CA ALA A 300 -2.26 -9.94 20.74
C ALA A 300 -1.22 -8.95 20.19
N TYR A 301 -1.38 -7.68 20.50
CA TYR A 301 -0.44 -6.63 20.07
C TYR A 301 0.94 -6.78 20.75
N LEU A 302 0.97 -7.16 22.04
CA LEU A 302 2.22 -7.46 22.75
C LEU A 302 2.94 -8.65 22.13
N LYS A 303 2.20 -9.74 21.85
CA LYS A 303 2.76 -10.93 21.18
C LYS A 303 3.29 -10.59 19.78
N PHE A 304 2.55 -9.80 19.01
CA PHE A 304 2.99 -9.35 17.70
C PHE A 304 4.31 -8.59 17.80
N SER A 305 4.40 -7.58 18.67
CA SER A 305 5.62 -6.80 18.87
C SER A 305 6.83 -7.66 19.21
N ALA A 306 6.69 -8.56 20.19
CA ALA A 306 7.76 -9.47 20.57
C ALA A 306 8.19 -10.38 19.40
N ARG A 307 7.22 -10.97 18.67
CA ARG A 307 7.49 -11.81 17.49
C ARG A 307 8.15 -11.05 16.36
N VAL A 308 7.78 -9.77 16.14
CA VAL A 308 8.43 -8.92 15.13
C VAL A 308 9.89 -8.66 15.49
N THR A 309 10.17 -8.34 16.77
CA THR A 309 11.54 -8.14 17.24
C THR A 309 12.40 -9.39 17.02
N THR A 310 11.90 -10.57 17.40
CA THR A 310 12.60 -11.84 17.15
C THR A 310 12.78 -12.07 15.65
N ARG A 311 11.73 -11.86 14.84
CA ARG A 311 11.80 -12.07 13.39
C ARG A 311 12.83 -11.16 12.70
N ILE A 312 12.94 -9.90 13.11
CA ILE A 312 13.97 -8.99 12.58
C ILE A 312 15.36 -9.50 12.93
N ALA A 313 15.57 -9.98 14.17
CA ALA A 313 16.84 -10.56 14.60
C ALA A 313 17.20 -11.81 13.79
N ASP A 314 16.26 -12.75 13.63
CA ASP A 314 16.44 -14.00 12.88
C ASP A 314 16.81 -13.69 11.40
N ILE A 315 16.07 -12.78 10.75
CA ILE A 315 16.36 -12.37 9.36
C ILE A 315 17.74 -11.71 9.28
N CYS A 316 18.09 -10.84 10.24
CA CYS A 316 19.38 -10.17 10.25
C CYS A 316 20.55 -11.17 10.39
N GLU A 317 20.41 -12.19 11.25
CA GLU A 317 21.40 -13.26 11.43
C GLU A 317 21.57 -14.08 10.15
N GLU A 318 20.48 -14.51 9.52
CA GLU A 318 20.51 -15.24 8.23
C GLU A 318 21.21 -14.43 7.14
N LEU A 319 20.92 -13.12 7.04
CA LEU A 319 21.53 -12.26 6.03
C LEU A 319 23.02 -11.95 6.31
N LEU A 320 23.42 -11.83 7.57
CA LEU A 320 24.82 -11.71 7.95
C LEU A 320 25.60 -12.96 7.55
N ALA A 321 25.03 -14.15 7.75
CA ALA A 321 25.62 -15.41 7.35
C ALA A 321 25.73 -15.58 5.82
N ALA A 322 24.78 -15.01 5.08
CA ALA A 322 24.71 -15.08 3.63
C ALA A 322 25.58 -14.02 2.91
N THR A 323 26.16 -13.07 3.65
CA THR A 323 26.97 -11.96 3.06
C THR A 323 28.23 -12.48 2.37
N PRO A 324 28.56 -12.02 1.13
CA PRO A 324 27.86 -10.99 0.33
C PRO A 324 26.68 -11.56 -0.47
N TYR A 325 25.57 -10.88 -0.43
CA TYR A 325 24.36 -11.22 -1.17
C TYR A 325 23.78 -10.00 -1.93
N VAL A 326 22.81 -10.24 -2.80
CA VAL A 326 22.05 -9.18 -3.50
C VAL A 326 20.55 -9.25 -3.14
N GLY A 327 19.86 -8.13 -3.30
CA GLY A 327 18.43 -8.06 -3.12
C GLY A 327 17.65 -8.08 -4.44
N TYR A 328 16.38 -8.42 -4.38
CA TYR A 328 15.43 -8.32 -5.47
C TYR A 328 14.14 -7.63 -5.02
N GLY A 329 13.74 -6.57 -5.76
CA GLY A 329 12.55 -5.77 -5.50
C GLY A 329 12.80 -4.60 -4.55
N ALA A 330 13.16 -3.43 -5.09
CA ALA A 330 13.32 -2.17 -4.36
C ALA A 330 11.95 -1.53 -4.05
N ALA A 331 11.09 -2.28 -3.35
CA ALA A 331 9.78 -1.82 -2.88
C ALA A 331 9.91 -1.06 -1.55
N ALA A 332 8.86 -0.33 -1.13
CA ALA A 332 8.80 0.28 0.20
C ALA A 332 9.16 -0.70 1.33
N LYS A 333 8.75 -1.98 1.19
CA LYS A 333 9.07 -3.07 2.11
C LYS A 333 10.58 -3.29 2.29
N ALA A 334 11.36 -3.18 1.21
CA ALA A 334 12.82 -3.29 1.27
C ALA A 334 13.41 -2.18 2.13
N SER A 335 12.95 -0.94 1.95
CA SER A 335 13.39 0.21 2.74
C SER A 335 13.10 0.00 4.24
N VAL A 336 11.88 -0.39 4.60
CA VAL A 336 11.51 -0.64 6.00
C VAL A 336 12.35 -1.76 6.60
N MET A 337 12.44 -2.90 5.91
CA MET A 337 13.17 -4.07 6.39
C MET A 337 14.65 -3.73 6.64
N LEU A 338 15.31 -3.11 5.67
CA LEU A 338 16.73 -2.75 5.79
C LEU A 338 16.95 -1.75 6.93
N GLN A 339 16.09 -0.75 7.09
CA GLN A 339 16.21 0.22 8.18
C GLN A 339 15.99 -0.39 9.59
N CYS A 340 15.41 -1.58 9.68
CA CYS A 340 15.27 -2.33 10.94
C CYS A 340 16.48 -3.23 11.24
N MET A 341 17.45 -3.34 10.33
CA MET A 341 18.58 -4.27 10.43
C MET A 341 19.91 -3.57 10.72
N ASP A 342 20.90 -4.36 11.14
CA ASP A 342 22.30 -3.92 11.18
C ASP A 342 22.81 -3.61 9.75
N VAL A 343 23.52 -2.52 9.60
CA VAL A 343 24.09 -2.11 8.29
C VAL A 343 25.01 -3.17 7.67
N ARG A 344 25.63 -4.02 8.51
CA ARG A 344 26.47 -5.14 8.05
C ARG A 344 25.68 -6.24 7.34
N ALA A 345 24.37 -6.30 7.57
CA ALA A 345 23.44 -7.21 6.91
C ALA A 345 22.83 -6.65 5.63
N TYR A 346 23.30 -5.50 5.14
CA TYR A 346 22.76 -4.92 3.91
C TYR A 346 23.25 -5.68 2.67
N PRO A 347 22.38 -5.79 1.63
CA PRO A 347 22.80 -6.35 0.36
C PRO A 347 23.84 -5.44 -0.33
N ARG A 348 24.63 -6.01 -1.19
CA ARG A 348 25.56 -5.27 -2.04
C ARG A 348 24.80 -4.26 -2.92
N GLU A 349 23.68 -4.69 -3.50
CA GLU A 349 22.80 -3.91 -4.39
C GLU A 349 21.43 -4.59 -4.43
N VAL A 350 20.40 -3.88 -4.93
CA VAL A 350 19.05 -4.42 -5.10
C VAL A 350 18.63 -4.29 -6.56
N TYR A 351 18.24 -5.40 -7.17
CA TYR A 351 17.70 -5.43 -8.52
C TYR A 351 16.21 -5.09 -8.54
N ASP A 352 15.79 -4.24 -9.48
CA ASP A 352 14.37 -3.90 -9.69
C ASP A 352 14.05 -3.82 -11.18
N GLN A 353 12.82 -4.19 -11.56
CA GLN A 353 12.33 -4.13 -12.93
C GLN A 353 11.97 -2.71 -13.37
N ASN A 354 11.68 -1.81 -12.43
CA ASN A 354 11.20 -0.48 -12.73
C ASN A 354 12.37 0.47 -13.07
N PRO A 355 12.50 0.91 -14.35
CA PRO A 355 13.58 1.81 -14.75
C PRO A 355 13.61 3.14 -13.98
N ALA A 356 12.45 3.62 -13.49
CA ALA A 356 12.36 4.85 -12.72
C ALA A 356 13.08 4.81 -11.36
N LYS A 357 13.50 3.62 -10.91
CA LYS A 357 14.23 3.42 -9.65
C LYS A 357 15.73 3.20 -9.85
N TRP A 358 16.16 2.90 -11.07
CA TRP A 358 17.55 2.56 -11.33
C TRP A 358 18.50 3.71 -11.02
N GLU A 359 19.71 3.36 -10.61
CA GLU A 359 20.76 4.30 -10.23
C GLU A 359 20.42 5.17 -9.00
N ARG A 360 19.35 4.83 -8.28
CA ARG A 360 18.96 5.47 -7.02
C ARG A 360 19.32 4.59 -5.83
N LYS A 361 19.34 5.19 -4.65
CA LYS A 361 19.58 4.48 -3.38
C LYS A 361 18.27 4.26 -2.63
N ILE A 362 18.19 3.11 -1.98
CA ILE A 362 17.07 2.79 -1.07
C ILE A 362 17.11 3.75 0.13
N PRO A 363 15.99 4.41 0.49
CA PRO A 363 15.93 5.35 1.61
C PRO A 363 16.43 4.73 2.92
N GLY A 364 17.13 5.55 3.71
CA GLY A 364 17.74 5.12 4.97
C GLY A 364 18.99 4.28 4.83
N THR A 365 19.43 3.99 3.59
CA THR A 365 20.60 3.16 3.29
C THR A 365 21.49 3.78 2.22
N ASN A 366 22.65 3.17 1.97
CA ASN A 366 23.50 3.47 0.79
C ASN A 366 23.41 2.37 -0.29
N VAL A 367 22.41 1.49 -0.19
CA VAL A 367 22.22 0.38 -1.14
C VAL A 367 21.71 0.92 -2.47
N LEU A 368 22.43 0.62 -3.55
CA LEU A 368 22.08 1.05 -4.91
C LEU A 368 21.01 0.15 -5.52
N ILE A 369 20.12 0.74 -6.28
CA ILE A 369 19.13 0.01 -7.09
C ILE A 369 19.65 -0.11 -8.50
N VAL A 370 19.74 -1.35 -8.99
CA VAL A 370 20.31 -1.68 -10.29
C VAL A 370 19.31 -2.37 -11.22
N PRO A 371 19.52 -2.28 -12.55
CA PRO A 371 18.63 -2.92 -13.51
C PRO A 371 18.57 -4.45 -13.37
N GLU A 372 17.36 -5.04 -13.38
CA GLU A 372 17.19 -6.50 -13.37
C GLU A 372 17.94 -7.24 -14.51
N PRO A 373 18.06 -6.74 -15.76
CA PRO A 373 18.80 -7.41 -16.83
C PRO A 373 20.27 -7.76 -16.51
N HIS A 374 20.85 -7.14 -15.49
CA HIS A 374 22.20 -7.44 -15.04
C HIS A 374 22.30 -8.64 -14.09
N MET A 375 21.14 -9.10 -13.58
CA MET A 375 21.06 -10.13 -12.54
C MET A 375 21.57 -11.53 -12.93
N PRO A 376 21.41 -12.03 -14.17
CA PRO A 376 21.90 -13.37 -14.55
C PRO A 376 23.42 -13.58 -14.37
N ARG A 377 24.16 -12.49 -14.20
CA ARG A 377 25.61 -12.53 -13.98
C ARG A 377 26.02 -12.79 -12.54
N PHE A 378 25.05 -12.74 -11.60
CA PHE A 378 25.30 -12.97 -10.19
C PHE A 378 24.93 -14.41 -9.81
N ALA A 379 25.87 -15.15 -9.22
CA ALA A 379 25.70 -16.55 -8.82
C ALA A 379 25.57 -16.76 -7.30
N GLY A 380 25.69 -15.70 -6.50
CA GLY A 380 25.61 -15.73 -5.03
C GLY A 380 24.18 -15.78 -4.49
N PRO A 381 24.00 -15.70 -3.15
CA PRO A 381 22.70 -15.66 -2.53
C PRO A 381 21.88 -14.43 -2.91
N LEU A 382 20.55 -14.58 -3.01
CA LEU A 382 19.59 -13.52 -3.34
C LEU A 382 18.49 -13.45 -2.31
N VAL A 383 18.07 -12.25 -1.93
CA VAL A 383 16.92 -12.01 -1.02
C VAL A 383 15.79 -11.36 -1.79
N ILE A 384 14.58 -11.93 -1.72
CA ILE A 384 13.38 -11.32 -2.32
C ILE A 384 12.69 -10.43 -1.28
N PHE A 385 12.88 -9.10 -1.37
CA PHE A 385 12.17 -8.15 -0.52
C PHE A 385 10.69 -8.00 -0.91
N ALA A 386 10.36 -8.19 -2.18
CA ALA A 386 8.98 -8.28 -2.65
C ALA A 386 8.37 -9.67 -2.37
N TRP A 387 8.51 -10.18 -1.16
CA TRP A 387 8.23 -11.55 -0.74
C TRP A 387 6.80 -12.01 -1.03
N ASN A 388 5.82 -11.11 -1.02
CA ASN A 388 4.42 -11.40 -1.37
C ASN A 388 4.23 -11.80 -2.85
N TRP A 389 5.26 -11.60 -3.68
CA TRP A 389 5.32 -12.03 -5.08
C TRP A 389 6.35 -13.12 -5.31
N ALA A 390 6.93 -13.69 -4.24
CA ALA A 390 8.00 -14.69 -4.36
C ALA A 390 7.60 -15.87 -5.25
N ASP A 391 6.38 -16.37 -5.13
CA ASP A 391 5.88 -17.52 -5.89
C ASP A 391 5.78 -17.25 -7.43
N SER A 392 5.74 -15.98 -7.85
CA SER A 392 5.83 -15.59 -9.26
C SER A 392 7.26 -15.19 -9.67
N ILE A 393 8.01 -14.60 -8.74
CA ILE A 393 9.38 -14.12 -8.99
C ILE A 393 10.35 -15.29 -9.12
N ILE A 394 10.31 -16.27 -8.21
CA ILE A 394 11.26 -17.40 -8.19
C ILE A 394 11.25 -18.20 -9.49
N PRO A 395 10.09 -18.69 -10.00
CA PRO A 395 10.06 -19.44 -11.26
C PRO A 395 10.58 -18.63 -12.44
N ARG A 396 10.29 -17.31 -12.47
CA ARG A 396 10.77 -16.42 -13.52
C ARG A 396 12.29 -16.27 -13.49
N LEU A 397 12.89 -16.06 -12.32
CA LEU A 397 14.33 -15.97 -12.15
C LEU A 397 15.03 -17.29 -12.52
N ARG A 398 14.45 -18.43 -12.12
CA ARG A 398 14.94 -19.76 -12.50
C ARG A 398 14.92 -19.96 -14.02
N LYS A 399 13.83 -19.53 -14.69
CA LYS A 399 13.72 -19.57 -16.17
C LYS A 399 14.76 -18.67 -16.84
N GLN A 400 15.11 -17.54 -16.23
CA GLN A 400 16.17 -16.63 -16.71
C GLN A 400 17.59 -17.17 -16.47
N GLY A 401 17.73 -18.32 -15.81
CA GLY A 401 19.02 -18.97 -15.60
C GLY A 401 19.67 -18.74 -14.24
N TYR A 402 19.00 -18.02 -13.30
CA TYR A 402 19.53 -17.85 -11.94
C TYR A 402 19.54 -19.19 -11.19
N ARG A 403 20.69 -19.58 -10.61
CA ARG A 403 20.91 -20.85 -9.91
C ARG A 403 21.34 -20.69 -8.45
N GLY A 404 21.58 -19.46 -7.98
CA GLY A 404 21.94 -19.19 -6.58
C GLY A 404 20.79 -19.51 -5.61
N ALA A 405 21.11 -19.63 -4.32
CA ALA A 405 20.12 -19.76 -3.27
C ALA A 405 19.27 -18.48 -3.16
N ILE A 406 17.95 -18.63 -2.96
CA ILE A 406 17.02 -17.50 -2.83
C ILE A 406 16.42 -17.54 -1.43
N PHE A 407 16.55 -16.44 -0.69
CA PHE A 407 15.94 -16.26 0.62
C PHE A 407 14.65 -15.45 0.51
N VAL A 408 13.58 -15.96 1.09
CA VAL A 408 12.28 -15.28 1.23
C VAL A 408 12.06 -14.98 2.72
N PRO A 409 12.18 -13.71 3.17
CA PRO A 409 12.24 -13.39 4.60
C PRO A 409 10.88 -13.49 5.33
N LEU A 410 9.76 -13.27 4.61
CA LEU A 410 8.41 -13.24 5.18
C LEU A 410 7.43 -14.01 4.30
N PRO A 411 6.27 -14.44 4.86
CA PRO A 411 5.86 -14.43 6.27
C PRO A 411 6.62 -15.46 7.12
N ARG A 412 7.19 -16.47 6.49
CA ARG A 412 8.04 -17.49 7.11
C ARG A 412 9.38 -17.52 6.39
N PRO A 413 10.48 -17.23 7.08
CA PRO A 413 11.82 -17.29 6.47
C PRO A 413 12.07 -18.66 5.84
N ARG A 414 12.48 -18.66 4.58
CA ARG A 414 12.81 -19.89 3.87
C ARG A 414 13.85 -19.65 2.78
N TRP A 415 14.67 -20.66 2.57
CA TRP A 415 15.59 -20.74 1.43
C TRP A 415 14.97 -21.61 0.33
N ASP A 416 15.04 -21.13 -0.91
CA ASP A 416 14.80 -21.88 -2.14
C ASP A 416 16.14 -22.17 -2.77
N VAL A 417 16.53 -23.45 -2.79
CA VAL A 417 17.80 -23.93 -3.30
C VAL A 417 17.52 -24.84 -4.48
N VAL A 418 18.29 -24.72 -5.55
CA VAL A 418 18.25 -25.67 -6.67
C VAL A 418 19.03 -26.91 -6.25
N GLU A 419 18.37 -28.06 -6.22
CA GLU A 419 19.00 -29.37 -6.03
C GLU A 419 19.93 -29.75 -7.16
#